data_583c94ba6a74b9937423cb68dde7c225
#
_entry.id   583c94ba6a74b9937423cb68dde7c225
#
_cell.length_a   1.000
_cell.length_b   1.000
_cell.length_c   1.000
_cell.angle_alpha   90.00
_cell.angle_beta   90.00
_cell.angle_gamma   90.00
#
_symmetry.space_group_name_H-M   'P 1'
#
loop_
_entity.id
_entity.type
_entity.pdbx_description
1 polymer ?
#
loop_
_entity_poly.entity_id
_entity_poly.type
_entity_poly.pdbx_seq_one_letter_code
_entity_poly.pdbx_strand_id
1 'polypeptide(L)'
;MRNYQRWARYHAHRWFAVRENVQLGPNVHIGIGSALWAPQRLVVGKDVYIGNGCTIEVDGSIGDFVLIANRVGIVGRTDHAIRQVGAAVRHADWVGDHPHRLSRPVHIGDDVWIGYGAVVLSGLSIGRGAVVAAGAVVTSDVDPYDIVAGNPARRVGRRFEDDQIATHERLLHEPAAQRP
;
A
#
# COMPACT_ATOMS: atom_id res chain seq x y z
N MET A 1 20.15 -26.80 -7.26
CA MET A 1 18.90 -27.18 -6.57
C MET A 1 18.34 -26.09 -5.64
N ARG A 2 19.13 -25.42 -4.75
CA ARG A 2 18.63 -24.36 -3.83
C ARG A 2 17.96 -23.17 -4.54
N ASN A 3 18.41 -22.76 -5.71
CA ASN A 3 17.84 -21.60 -6.44
C ASN A 3 16.48 -21.92 -7.10
N TYR A 4 16.29 -23.14 -7.59
CA TYR A 4 15.01 -23.57 -8.19
C TYR A 4 13.90 -23.68 -7.13
N GLN A 5 14.24 -24.20 -5.94
CA GLN A 5 13.28 -24.31 -4.84
C GLN A 5 12.88 -22.91 -4.30
N ARG A 6 13.81 -21.96 -4.26
CA ARG A 6 13.50 -20.56 -3.90
C ARG A 6 12.60 -19.91 -4.94
N TRP A 7 12.89 -20.11 -6.24
CA TRP A 7 12.10 -19.62 -7.34
C TRP A 7 10.68 -20.21 -7.34
N ALA A 8 10.53 -21.51 -7.19
CA ALA A 8 9.25 -22.20 -7.14
C ALA A 8 8.39 -21.75 -5.93
N ARG A 9 9.01 -21.60 -4.74
CA ARG A 9 8.34 -21.07 -3.55
C ARG A 9 7.88 -19.63 -3.76
N TYR A 10 8.71 -18.79 -4.35
CA TYR A 10 8.37 -17.39 -4.65
C TYR A 10 7.16 -17.29 -5.56
N HIS A 11 7.12 -18.07 -6.64
CA HIS A 11 5.98 -18.07 -7.57
C HIS A 11 4.73 -18.70 -6.97
N ALA A 12 4.84 -19.77 -6.20
CA ALA A 12 3.70 -20.39 -5.53
C ALA A 12 3.03 -19.44 -4.53
N HIS A 13 3.82 -18.69 -3.72
CA HIS A 13 3.26 -17.70 -2.79
C HIS A 13 2.51 -16.58 -3.50
N ARG A 14 3.00 -16.12 -4.63
CA ARG A 14 2.37 -15.08 -5.43
C ARG A 14 0.96 -15.49 -5.92
N TRP A 15 0.78 -16.76 -6.30
CA TRP A 15 -0.52 -17.31 -6.70
C TRP A 15 -1.57 -17.30 -5.58
N PHE A 16 -1.15 -17.50 -4.34
CA PHE A 16 -2.05 -17.47 -3.19
C PHE A 16 -2.24 -16.06 -2.60
N ALA A 17 -1.25 -15.19 -2.75
CA ALA A 17 -1.28 -13.84 -2.20
C ALA A 17 -2.11 -12.88 -3.05
N VAL A 18 -2.04 -13.01 -4.38
CA VAL A 18 -2.68 -12.09 -5.33
C VAL A 18 -4.01 -12.68 -5.76
N ARG A 19 -5.07 -12.00 -5.39
CA ARG A 19 -6.44 -12.35 -5.75
C ARG A 19 -6.94 -11.49 -6.92
N GLU A 20 -8.23 -11.48 -7.12
CA GLU A 20 -8.90 -10.79 -8.22
C GLU A 20 -8.61 -9.28 -8.25
N ASN A 21 -8.64 -8.71 -9.46
CA ASN A 21 -8.57 -7.27 -9.74
C ASN A 21 -7.26 -6.59 -9.34
N VAL A 22 -6.17 -7.36 -9.14
CA VAL A 22 -4.84 -6.82 -8.81
C VAL A 22 -3.89 -6.95 -9.99
N GLN A 23 -3.29 -5.84 -10.40
CA GLN A 23 -2.27 -5.77 -11.45
C GLN A 23 -0.91 -5.42 -10.82
N LEU A 24 0.11 -6.22 -11.09
CA LEU A 24 1.46 -6.02 -10.55
C LEU A 24 2.43 -5.60 -11.66
N GLY A 25 3.19 -4.57 -11.40
CA GLY A 25 4.35 -4.19 -12.19
C GLY A 25 5.52 -5.18 -12.07
N PRO A 26 6.63 -4.90 -12.77
CA PRO A 26 7.84 -5.71 -12.67
C PRO A 26 8.52 -5.58 -11.30
N ASN A 27 9.27 -6.61 -10.90
CA ASN A 27 10.08 -6.68 -9.69
C ASN A 27 9.29 -6.44 -8.37
N VAL A 28 8.00 -6.81 -8.34
CA VAL A 28 7.21 -6.73 -7.10
C VAL A 28 7.49 -7.95 -6.24
N HIS A 29 8.01 -7.73 -5.02
CA HIS A 29 8.16 -8.76 -3.99
C HIS A 29 6.92 -8.79 -3.09
N ILE A 30 6.41 -9.99 -2.78
CA ILE A 30 5.30 -10.20 -1.84
C ILE A 30 5.72 -11.23 -0.81
N GLY A 31 5.72 -10.83 0.46
CA GLY A 31 6.08 -11.66 1.59
C GLY A 31 5.03 -12.72 1.94
N ILE A 32 5.47 -13.74 2.67
CA ILE A 32 4.64 -14.87 3.07
C ILE A 32 3.46 -14.42 3.93
N GLY A 33 2.28 -15.00 3.69
CA GLY A 33 1.07 -14.71 4.45
C GLY A 33 0.41 -13.38 4.12
N SER A 34 0.89 -12.68 3.09
CA SER A 34 0.24 -11.47 2.60
C SER A 34 -0.92 -11.80 1.66
N ALA A 35 -1.93 -10.93 1.63
CA ALA A 35 -3.09 -11.02 0.77
C ALA A 35 -3.34 -9.67 0.07
N LEU A 36 -3.51 -9.70 -1.25
CA LEU A 36 -3.85 -8.57 -2.09
C LEU A 36 -5.15 -8.86 -2.82
N TRP A 37 -6.11 -7.97 -2.68
CA TRP A 37 -7.41 -8.04 -3.35
C TRP A 37 -7.96 -6.64 -3.59
N ALA A 38 -8.77 -6.48 -4.62
CA ALA A 38 -9.47 -5.23 -4.87
C ALA A 38 -10.92 -5.47 -5.26
N PRO A 39 -11.87 -4.67 -4.78
CA PRO A 39 -13.25 -4.72 -5.24
C PRO A 39 -13.39 -4.52 -6.76
N GLN A 40 -12.63 -3.61 -7.34
CA GLN A 40 -12.65 -3.29 -8.77
C GLN A 40 -11.25 -3.31 -9.41
N ARG A 41 -10.27 -2.61 -8.81
CA ARG A 41 -8.92 -2.53 -9.37
C ARG A 41 -7.90 -2.00 -8.38
N LEU A 42 -6.80 -2.73 -8.22
CA LEU A 42 -5.56 -2.27 -7.60
C LEU A 42 -4.40 -2.39 -8.60
N VAL A 43 -3.66 -1.31 -8.79
CA VAL A 43 -2.44 -1.31 -9.62
C VAL A 43 -1.24 -1.09 -8.72
N VAL A 44 -0.26 -1.98 -8.80
CA VAL A 44 1.02 -1.88 -8.07
C VAL A 44 2.13 -1.61 -9.09
N GLY A 45 2.92 -0.61 -8.85
CA GLY A 45 4.03 -0.17 -9.69
C GLY A 45 5.21 -1.17 -9.71
N LYS A 46 6.34 -0.72 -10.22
CA LYS A 46 7.57 -1.51 -10.31
C LYS A 46 8.43 -1.38 -9.06
N ASP A 47 9.30 -2.38 -8.83
CA ASP A 47 10.30 -2.38 -7.75
C ASP A 47 9.67 -2.16 -6.35
N VAL A 48 8.48 -2.72 -6.13
CA VAL A 48 7.74 -2.60 -4.86
C VAL A 48 8.05 -3.79 -3.96
N TYR A 49 8.34 -3.51 -2.70
CA TYR A 49 8.51 -4.53 -1.66
C TYR A 49 7.32 -4.54 -0.72
N ILE A 50 6.62 -5.67 -0.63
CA ILE A 50 5.55 -5.94 0.34
C ILE A 50 6.04 -7.01 1.29
N GLY A 51 6.11 -6.68 2.58
CA GLY A 51 6.57 -7.55 3.65
C GLY A 51 5.64 -8.72 3.94
N ASN A 52 5.96 -9.48 4.99
CA ASN A 52 5.16 -10.65 5.39
C ASN A 52 3.88 -10.24 6.13
N GLY A 53 2.80 -11.00 5.92
CA GLY A 53 1.56 -10.86 6.67
C GLY A 53 0.83 -9.54 6.43
N CYS A 54 1.01 -8.91 5.28
CA CYS A 54 0.30 -7.70 4.88
C CYS A 54 -1.09 -8.02 4.35
N THR A 55 -2.05 -7.15 4.63
CA THR A 55 -3.41 -7.20 4.08
C THR A 55 -3.64 -5.93 3.26
N ILE A 56 -3.81 -6.08 1.95
CA ILE A 56 -4.06 -4.97 1.02
C ILE A 56 -5.36 -5.26 0.29
N GLU A 57 -6.46 -4.73 0.81
CA GLU A 57 -7.82 -5.02 0.32
C GLU A 57 -8.54 -3.71 0.00
N VAL A 58 -8.15 -3.09 -1.11
CA VAL A 58 -8.63 -1.77 -1.56
C VAL A 58 -8.55 -1.63 -3.07
N ASP A 59 -9.34 -0.73 -3.61
CA ASP A 59 -9.11 -0.14 -4.93
C ASP A 59 -8.03 0.95 -4.87
N GLY A 60 -7.36 1.20 -5.99
CA GLY A 60 -6.45 2.32 -6.13
C GLY A 60 -5.10 1.98 -6.76
N SER A 61 -4.05 2.67 -6.31
CA SER A 61 -2.71 2.52 -6.85
C SER A 61 -1.62 2.60 -5.78
N ILE A 62 -0.57 1.80 -5.97
CA ILE A 62 0.70 1.87 -5.26
C ILE A 62 1.76 2.19 -6.31
N GLY A 63 2.49 3.27 -6.12
CA GLY A 63 3.52 3.76 -7.03
C GLY A 63 4.76 2.87 -7.11
N ASP A 64 5.77 3.39 -7.78
CA ASP A 64 7.06 2.73 -7.96
C ASP A 64 7.93 2.86 -6.70
N PHE A 65 8.84 1.90 -6.48
CA PHE A 65 9.85 1.92 -5.39
C PHE A 65 9.26 1.95 -3.97
N VAL A 66 7.98 1.60 -3.79
CA VAL A 66 7.33 1.62 -2.49
C VAL A 66 7.82 0.48 -1.61
N LEU A 67 8.14 0.78 -0.35
CA LEU A 67 8.48 -0.19 0.68
C LEU A 67 7.36 -0.31 1.71
N ILE A 68 6.70 -1.46 1.74
CA ILE A 68 5.67 -1.81 2.71
C ILE A 68 6.27 -2.84 3.66
N ALA A 69 6.44 -2.48 4.93
CA ALA A 69 7.01 -3.36 5.95
C ALA A 69 6.03 -4.50 6.31
N ASN A 70 6.46 -5.41 7.19
CA ASN A 70 5.61 -6.54 7.61
C ASN A 70 4.36 -6.09 8.36
N ARG A 71 3.27 -6.87 8.22
CA ARG A 71 2.01 -6.70 8.95
C ARG A 71 1.31 -5.36 8.72
N VAL A 72 1.55 -4.73 7.59
CA VAL A 72 0.82 -3.51 7.20
C VAL A 72 -0.57 -3.89 6.71
N GLY A 73 -1.57 -3.10 7.14
CA GLY A 73 -2.93 -3.13 6.62
C GLY A 73 -3.20 -1.93 5.72
N ILE A 74 -3.61 -2.15 4.47
CA ILE A 74 -4.19 -1.12 3.60
C ILE A 74 -5.60 -1.59 3.30
N VAL A 75 -6.59 -0.99 3.97
CA VAL A 75 -7.92 -1.57 4.08
C VAL A 75 -9.04 -0.57 3.81
N GLY A 76 -10.19 -1.07 3.41
CA GLY A 76 -11.38 -0.27 3.20
C GLY A 76 -11.80 0.47 4.47
N ARG A 77 -12.12 1.75 4.32
CA ARG A 77 -12.72 2.54 5.42
C ARG A 77 -14.16 2.12 5.71
N THR A 78 -14.86 1.64 4.67
CA THR A 78 -16.25 1.26 4.72
C THR A 78 -16.44 0.05 3.81
N ASP A 79 -16.21 -1.14 4.33
CA ASP A 79 -16.40 -2.40 3.61
C ASP A 79 -17.84 -2.92 3.69
N HIS A 80 -18.62 -2.47 4.68
CA HIS A 80 -20.06 -2.73 4.80
C HIS A 80 -20.86 -1.43 4.95
N ALA A 81 -22.13 -1.43 4.53
CA ALA A 81 -23.04 -0.29 4.66
C ALA A 81 -23.51 -0.12 6.11
N ILE A 82 -22.64 0.34 7.00
CA ILE A 82 -22.86 0.44 8.45
C ILE A 82 -24.04 1.30 8.88
N ARG A 83 -24.65 2.06 7.95
CA ARG A 83 -25.82 2.92 8.20
C ARG A 83 -27.09 2.36 7.56
N GLN A 84 -27.11 1.10 7.18
CA GLN A 84 -28.29 0.44 6.60
C GLN A 84 -29.28 0.11 7.71
N VAL A 85 -30.29 0.95 7.85
CA VAL A 85 -31.33 0.78 8.88
C VAL A 85 -32.09 -0.53 8.64
N GLY A 86 -32.29 -1.30 9.70
CA GLY A 86 -33.00 -2.61 9.66
C GLY A 86 -32.12 -3.81 9.31
N ALA A 87 -30.82 -3.59 8.99
CA ALA A 87 -29.88 -4.67 8.74
C ALA A 87 -28.79 -4.70 9.83
N ALA A 88 -28.49 -5.90 10.34
CA ALA A 88 -27.25 -6.09 11.11
C ALA A 88 -26.04 -5.85 10.20
N VAL A 89 -24.94 -5.29 10.72
CA VAL A 89 -23.74 -4.98 9.91
C VAL A 89 -23.26 -6.21 9.11
N ARG A 90 -23.32 -7.40 9.69
CA ARG A 90 -22.95 -8.67 9.04
C ARG A 90 -23.78 -8.98 7.79
N HIS A 91 -25.01 -8.47 7.71
CA HIS A 91 -25.94 -8.70 6.61
C HIS A 91 -26.20 -7.44 5.77
N ALA A 92 -25.51 -6.35 6.10
CA ALA A 92 -25.55 -5.12 5.31
C ALA A 92 -24.78 -5.29 3.99
N ASP A 93 -25.06 -4.43 3.02
CA ASP A 93 -24.39 -4.47 1.72
C ASP A 93 -22.87 -4.43 1.88
N TRP A 94 -22.21 -5.34 1.19
CA TRP A 94 -20.75 -5.51 1.22
C TRP A 94 -20.08 -4.88 0.00
N VAL A 95 -18.85 -4.40 0.18
CA VAL A 95 -18.06 -3.71 -0.87
C VAL A 95 -17.79 -4.60 -2.08
N GLY A 96 -17.65 -5.91 -1.91
CA GLY A 96 -17.47 -6.85 -3.01
C GLY A 96 -18.66 -6.93 -3.95
N ASP A 97 -19.88 -6.80 -3.42
CA ASP A 97 -21.13 -6.83 -4.21
C ASP A 97 -21.52 -5.42 -4.69
N HIS A 98 -21.13 -4.38 -3.95
CA HIS A 98 -21.50 -2.99 -4.21
C HIS A 98 -20.28 -2.04 -4.27
N PRO A 99 -19.24 -2.36 -5.08
CA PRO A 99 -17.98 -1.60 -5.08
C PRO A 99 -18.16 -0.13 -5.49
N HIS A 100 -19.02 0.16 -6.46
CA HIS A 100 -19.27 1.54 -6.92
C HIS A 100 -19.82 2.46 -5.83
N ARG A 101 -20.45 1.92 -4.80
CA ARG A 101 -21.04 2.66 -3.69
C ARG A 101 -20.14 2.71 -2.47
N LEU A 102 -19.46 1.64 -2.15
CA LEU A 102 -18.75 1.47 -0.89
C LEU A 102 -17.24 1.61 -1.01
N SER A 103 -16.66 1.23 -2.15
CA SER A 103 -15.21 1.36 -2.34
C SER A 103 -14.79 2.82 -2.48
N ARG A 104 -13.67 3.14 -1.84
CA ARG A 104 -12.96 4.40 -1.99
C ARG A 104 -11.50 4.09 -2.29
N PRO A 105 -10.96 4.55 -3.43
CA PRO A 105 -9.59 4.23 -3.80
C PRO A 105 -8.58 4.85 -2.83
N VAL A 106 -7.44 4.20 -2.67
CA VAL A 106 -6.24 4.77 -2.04
C VAL A 106 -5.19 5.03 -3.11
N HIS A 107 -4.46 6.13 -3.01
CA HIS A 107 -3.36 6.45 -3.91
C HIS A 107 -2.07 6.62 -3.11
N ILE A 108 -1.12 5.71 -3.30
CA ILE A 108 0.20 5.76 -2.68
C ILE A 108 1.20 6.15 -3.77
N GLY A 109 1.87 7.27 -3.57
CA GLY A 109 2.89 7.78 -4.49
C GLY A 109 4.15 6.92 -4.52
N ASP A 110 5.08 7.32 -5.40
CA ASP A 110 6.37 6.64 -5.54
C ASP A 110 7.24 6.84 -4.29
N ASP A 111 8.16 5.89 -4.04
CA ASP A 111 9.19 5.99 -2.99
C ASP A 111 8.61 6.20 -1.56
N VAL A 112 7.38 5.75 -1.32
CA VAL A 112 6.76 5.79 0.00
C VAL A 112 7.27 4.63 0.86
N TRP A 113 7.53 4.90 2.14
CA TRP A 113 7.80 3.86 3.12
C TRP A 113 6.66 3.76 4.14
N ILE A 114 6.03 2.58 4.22
CA ILE A 114 5.01 2.27 5.22
C ILE A 114 5.62 1.32 6.26
N GLY A 115 5.75 1.82 7.49
CA GLY A 115 6.39 1.14 8.62
C GLY A 115 5.60 -0.06 9.13
N TYR A 116 6.27 -0.92 9.88
CA TYR A 116 5.73 -2.16 10.44
C TYR A 116 4.40 -1.96 11.19
N GLY A 117 3.41 -2.79 10.86
CA GLY A 117 2.11 -2.80 11.53
C GLY A 117 1.28 -1.53 11.38
N ALA A 118 1.65 -0.62 10.47
CA ALA A 118 0.83 0.54 10.17
C ALA A 118 -0.47 0.13 9.49
N VAL A 119 -1.52 0.95 9.66
CA VAL A 119 -2.81 0.80 9.00
C VAL A 119 -3.09 2.04 8.16
N VAL A 120 -3.39 1.85 6.89
CA VAL A 120 -3.80 2.91 5.97
C VAL A 120 -5.25 2.66 5.58
N LEU A 121 -6.14 3.61 5.85
CA LEU A 121 -7.54 3.53 5.44
C LEU A 121 -7.68 3.97 3.97
N SER A 122 -8.66 3.42 3.28
CA SER A 122 -8.99 3.83 1.91
C SER A 122 -9.59 5.24 1.84
N GLY A 123 -9.66 5.80 0.62
CA GLY A 123 -10.23 7.12 0.34
C GLY A 123 -9.28 8.26 0.72
N LEU A 124 -7.97 8.04 0.60
CA LEU A 124 -6.94 9.04 0.87
C LEU A 124 -5.75 8.86 -0.07
N SER A 125 -4.87 9.85 -0.06
CA SER A 125 -3.60 9.85 -0.81
C SER A 125 -2.41 9.96 0.13
N ILE A 126 -1.37 9.17 -0.14
CA ILE A 126 -0.05 9.32 0.49
C ILE A 126 0.90 9.84 -0.59
N GLY A 127 1.40 11.05 -0.39
CA GLY A 127 2.30 11.74 -1.31
C GLY A 127 3.63 10.99 -1.48
N ARG A 128 4.25 11.18 -2.64
CA ARG A 128 5.56 10.57 -2.97
C ARG A 128 6.62 10.86 -1.90
N GLY A 129 7.50 9.92 -1.68
CA GLY A 129 8.57 10.06 -0.71
C GLY A 129 8.14 10.15 0.75
N ALA A 130 6.85 10.07 1.06
CA ALA A 130 6.34 10.13 2.43
C ALA A 130 6.74 8.88 3.24
N VAL A 131 6.78 9.05 4.56
CA VAL A 131 7.08 7.98 5.51
C VAL A 131 5.94 7.86 6.52
N VAL A 132 5.36 6.68 6.59
CA VAL A 132 4.39 6.30 7.63
C VAL A 132 5.12 5.49 8.69
N ALA A 133 5.21 6.00 9.90
CA ALA A 133 5.91 5.35 10.99
C ALA A 133 5.24 4.02 11.40
N ALA A 134 6.00 3.13 12.03
CA ALA A 134 5.49 1.86 12.52
C ALA A 134 4.29 2.04 13.48
N GLY A 135 3.26 1.21 13.31
CA GLY A 135 2.04 1.26 14.13
C GLY A 135 1.14 2.47 13.92
N ALA A 136 1.44 3.35 12.96
CA ALA A 136 0.60 4.51 12.68
C ALA A 136 -0.73 4.10 12.03
N VAL A 137 -1.81 4.85 12.30
CA VAL A 137 -3.12 4.69 11.65
C VAL A 137 -3.42 5.93 10.80
N VAL A 138 -3.23 5.81 9.49
CA VAL A 138 -3.43 6.90 8.53
C VAL A 138 -4.91 7.01 8.19
N THR A 139 -5.51 8.14 8.53
CA THR A 139 -6.93 8.43 8.36
C THR A 139 -7.22 9.63 7.46
N SER A 140 -6.20 10.33 7.00
CA SER A 140 -6.25 11.51 6.13
C SER A 140 -5.06 11.52 5.18
N ASP A 141 -5.13 12.37 4.17
CA ASP A 141 -4.04 12.55 3.21
C ASP A 141 -2.72 12.88 3.91
N VAL A 142 -1.62 12.44 3.29
CA VAL A 142 -0.25 12.71 3.72
C VAL A 142 0.46 13.44 2.59
N ASP A 143 1.03 14.60 2.90
CA ASP A 143 1.74 15.41 1.91
C ASP A 143 3.06 14.73 1.46
N PRO A 144 3.55 15.06 0.25
CA PRO A 144 4.82 14.55 -0.23
C PRO A 144 5.96 14.82 0.75
N TYR A 145 6.80 13.81 0.97
CA TYR A 145 7.96 13.85 1.87
C TYR A 145 7.65 14.09 3.36
N ASP A 146 6.38 14.11 3.76
CA ASP A 146 6.05 14.17 5.18
C ASP A 146 6.32 12.84 5.89
N ILE A 147 6.68 12.94 7.17
CA ILE A 147 6.76 11.82 8.09
C ILE A 147 5.56 11.91 9.02
N VAL A 148 4.73 10.86 9.04
CA VAL A 148 3.54 10.79 9.90
C VAL A 148 3.64 9.65 10.89
N ALA A 149 3.13 9.85 12.11
CA ALA A 149 3.14 8.86 13.18
C ALA A 149 1.90 8.95 14.06
N GLY A 150 1.60 7.90 14.81
CA GLY A 150 0.55 7.84 15.83
C GLY A 150 -0.79 7.30 15.34
N ASN A 151 -1.77 7.28 16.24
CA ASN A 151 -3.16 6.86 15.97
C ASN A 151 -4.14 7.88 16.57
N PRO A 152 -4.84 8.67 15.74
CA PRO A 152 -4.64 8.80 14.29
C PRO A 152 -3.29 9.43 13.95
N ALA A 153 -2.74 9.08 12.79
CA ALA A 153 -1.45 9.58 12.32
C ALA A 153 -1.48 11.12 12.15
N ARG A 154 -0.40 11.77 12.57
CA ARG A 154 -0.17 13.21 12.42
C ARG A 154 1.25 13.44 11.91
N ARG A 155 1.45 14.54 11.20
CA ARG A 155 2.78 14.95 10.75
C ARG A 155 3.68 15.20 11.96
N VAL A 156 4.83 14.55 11.96
CA VAL A 156 5.86 14.67 13.01
C VAL A 156 7.17 15.21 12.46
N GLY A 157 7.34 15.28 11.15
CA GLY A 157 8.53 15.80 10.51
C GLY A 157 8.45 15.76 9.00
N ARG A 158 9.57 16.00 8.36
CA ARG A 158 9.77 15.92 6.92
C ARG A 158 11.01 15.08 6.63
N ARG A 159 10.98 14.30 5.54
CA ARG A 159 12.08 13.38 5.17
C ARG A 159 13.31 14.12 4.68
N PHE A 160 13.12 15.18 3.91
CA PHE A 160 14.15 15.96 3.25
C PHE A 160 13.83 17.45 3.29
N GLU A 161 14.86 18.29 3.26
CA GLU A 161 14.72 19.71 2.97
C GLU A 161 14.49 19.94 1.47
N ASP A 162 14.01 21.12 1.06
CA ASP A 162 13.56 21.38 -0.30
C ASP A 162 14.66 21.20 -1.36
N ASP A 163 15.90 21.58 -1.06
CA ASP A 163 17.07 21.41 -1.92
C ASP A 163 17.44 19.93 -2.09
N GLN A 164 17.29 19.14 -1.02
CA GLN A 164 17.51 17.69 -1.03
C GLN A 164 16.43 16.96 -1.84
N ILE A 165 15.18 17.43 -1.80
CA ILE A 165 14.08 16.85 -2.57
C ILE A 165 14.40 16.95 -4.07
N ALA A 166 14.78 18.14 -4.55
CA ALA A 166 15.12 18.34 -5.96
C ALA A 166 16.27 17.41 -6.42
N THR A 167 17.28 17.25 -5.57
CA THR A 167 18.41 16.34 -5.83
C THR A 167 17.97 14.89 -5.82
N HIS A 168 17.19 14.48 -4.84
CA HIS A 168 16.69 13.11 -4.70
C HIS A 168 15.82 12.70 -5.90
N GLU A 169 14.88 13.54 -6.30
CA GLU A 169 14.01 13.31 -7.47
C GLU A 169 14.82 13.07 -8.75
N ARG A 170 15.84 13.90 -8.98
CA ARG A 170 16.72 13.75 -10.13
C ARG A 170 17.47 12.40 -10.09
N LEU A 171 18.10 12.09 -8.96
CA LEU A 171 18.91 10.88 -8.79
C LEU A 171 18.05 9.59 -8.81
N LEU A 172 16.81 9.64 -8.32
CA LEU A 172 15.92 8.49 -8.28
C LEU A 172 15.60 7.97 -9.70
N HIS A 173 15.52 8.86 -10.67
CA HIS A 173 15.23 8.53 -12.06
C HIS A 173 16.48 8.28 -12.93
N GLU A 174 17.68 8.49 -12.41
CA GLU A 174 18.91 8.16 -13.12
C GLU A 174 19.16 6.65 -13.18
N PRO A 175 19.75 6.12 -14.27
CA PRO A 175 20.15 4.72 -14.33
C PRO A 175 21.09 4.36 -13.18
N ALA A 176 20.91 3.17 -12.58
CA ALA A 176 21.68 2.72 -11.40
C ALA A 176 23.21 2.80 -11.57
N ALA A 177 23.70 2.70 -12.80
CA ALA A 177 25.13 2.84 -13.14
C ALA A 177 25.69 4.26 -13.02
N GLN A 178 24.85 5.28 -12.85
CA GLN A 178 25.21 6.70 -12.76
C GLN A 178 24.94 7.31 -11.37
N ARG A 179 24.44 6.49 -10.45
CA ARG A 179 24.22 6.93 -9.06
C ARG A 179 25.54 6.93 -8.29
N PRO A 180 25.82 7.97 -7.49
CA PRO A 180 27.06 8.09 -6.71
C PRO A 180 27.21 6.97 -5.66
#